data_2ecc343668e6d5203ba4543900e0e766
#
_entry.id   2ecc343668e6d5203ba4543900e0e766
#
_cell.length_a   1.000
_cell.length_b   1.000
_cell.length_c   1.000
_cell.angle_alpha   90.00
_cell.angle_beta   90.00
_cell.angle_gamma   90.00
#
_symmetry.space_group_name_H-M   'P 1'
#
loop_
_entity.id
_entity.type
_entity.pdbx_description
1 polymer ?
#
loop_
_entity_poly.entity_id
_entity_poly.type
_entity_poly.pdbx_seq_one_letter_code
_entity_poly.pdbx_strand_id
1 'polypeptide(L)'
;MQYRKDRSGNDLSILGYGCMRFSKKGTGIDIAKTETELMAAYRAGVNYFDTAYIYPGSEAAVGEIFERNHIRDKVRIATKLPQYLIGNRAALDRFFNEELSRLRTDYVDYYLMHHLTDVAMWEKLKTVGILDWIREKKQSGAIRNIGFSYHGNTENFLKILNDYDWDFCQIQYNYLDEVAQAGRDGLHAAAAKGVPVMIMEPLRGGKLVNMLPEGAKKAMQESGRDWSPAEWGLRWLYNQPEVTVVLSGMNSLEMVEANCRTASKAQAGSLTEEDLETLEKIKRAIREKEKVGCTGCRYCMPCPKGVDIPGTFRSYNTMYAESKLAGRTQFIQTVGLTREPAFASQCIRCGKCEQHCPQSIPIRDKLREADRALRPFPYNVAIQAARAFMFRKAKK
;
A
#
# COMPACT_ATOMS: atom_id res chain seq x y z
N MET A 1 -19.89 2.99 -12.95
CA MET A 1 -18.67 3.34 -12.20
C MET A 1 -18.90 4.64 -11.45
N GLN A 2 -18.54 4.72 -10.18
CA GLN A 2 -18.51 5.98 -9.42
C GLN A 2 -17.14 6.64 -9.60
N TYR A 3 -17.10 7.97 -9.49
CA TYR A 3 -15.88 8.75 -9.65
C TYR A 3 -15.68 9.71 -8.47
N ARG A 4 -14.42 10.00 -8.15
CA ARG A 4 -14.01 11.03 -7.18
C ARG A 4 -12.97 11.95 -7.81
N LYS A 5 -12.91 13.18 -7.34
CA LYS A 5 -12.00 14.20 -7.90
C LYS A 5 -10.58 14.03 -7.37
N ASP A 6 -9.60 14.19 -8.25
CA ASP A 6 -8.22 14.47 -7.84
C ASP A 6 -8.05 15.94 -7.42
N ARG A 7 -6.84 16.32 -7.04
CA ARG A 7 -6.52 17.69 -6.60
C ARG A 7 -6.71 18.74 -7.70
N SER A 8 -6.61 18.33 -8.95
CA SER A 8 -6.82 19.19 -10.14
C SER A 8 -8.26 19.20 -10.64
N GLY A 9 -9.18 18.48 -9.99
CA GLY A 9 -10.59 18.38 -10.35
C GLY A 9 -10.90 17.34 -11.41
N ASN A 10 -9.94 16.50 -11.81
CA ASN A 10 -10.18 15.41 -12.75
C ASN A 10 -10.95 14.26 -12.10
N ASP A 11 -11.85 13.64 -12.87
CA ASP A 11 -12.57 12.45 -12.42
C ASP A 11 -11.67 11.20 -12.45
N LEU A 12 -11.53 10.55 -11.29
CA LEU A 12 -10.91 9.25 -11.15
C LEU A 12 -11.95 8.20 -10.75
N SER A 13 -11.95 7.06 -11.42
CA SER A 13 -12.78 5.94 -10.99
C SER A 13 -12.39 5.50 -9.57
N ILE A 14 -13.39 5.28 -8.70
CA ILE A 14 -13.12 4.84 -7.31
C ILE A 14 -12.45 3.47 -7.24
N LEU A 15 -12.56 2.66 -8.30
CA LEU A 15 -11.79 1.44 -8.52
C LEU A 15 -10.65 1.75 -9.49
N GLY A 16 -9.42 1.52 -9.04
CA GLY A 16 -8.22 1.53 -9.86
C GLY A 16 -7.75 0.11 -10.15
N TYR A 17 -7.12 -0.09 -11.31
CA TYR A 17 -6.53 -1.37 -11.67
C TYR A 17 -5.08 -1.46 -11.20
N GLY A 18 -4.79 -2.37 -10.26
CA GLY A 18 -3.44 -2.67 -9.80
C GLY A 18 -2.73 -3.65 -10.74
N CYS A 19 -1.76 -3.18 -11.52
CA CYS A 19 -1.09 -3.94 -12.58
C CYS A 19 0.06 -4.86 -12.10
N MET A 20 0.21 -5.06 -10.78
CA MET A 20 1.26 -5.92 -10.21
C MET A 20 1.00 -7.42 -10.42
N ARG A 21 -0.26 -7.84 -10.58
CA ARG A 21 -0.68 -9.25 -10.48
C ARG A 21 -1.26 -9.81 -11.76
N PHE A 22 -0.75 -9.38 -12.90
CA PHE A 22 -1.14 -9.95 -14.19
C PHE A 22 -0.93 -11.46 -14.26
N SER A 23 -1.83 -12.14 -14.95
CA SER A 23 -1.71 -13.58 -15.25
C SER A 23 -0.44 -13.85 -16.03
N LYS A 24 0.19 -15.00 -15.75
CA LYS A 24 1.44 -15.39 -16.41
C LYS A 24 1.21 -16.53 -17.39
N LYS A 25 1.97 -16.51 -18.50
CA LYS A 25 2.10 -17.60 -19.44
C LYS A 25 3.60 -17.93 -19.59
N GLY A 26 4.00 -19.09 -19.09
CA GLY A 26 5.42 -19.40 -18.93
C GLY A 26 6.10 -18.44 -17.94
N THR A 27 7.21 -17.83 -18.34
CA THR A 27 7.97 -16.86 -17.52
C THR A 27 7.50 -15.41 -17.67
N GLY A 28 6.66 -15.11 -18.67
CA GLY A 28 6.17 -13.77 -18.99
C GLY A 28 4.72 -13.52 -18.57
N ILE A 29 4.23 -12.31 -18.86
CA ILE A 29 2.82 -11.95 -18.70
C ILE A 29 2.01 -12.55 -19.86
N ASP A 30 0.84 -13.09 -19.58
CA ASP A 30 -0.14 -13.49 -20.60
C ASP A 30 -0.81 -12.22 -21.17
N ILE A 31 -0.22 -11.68 -22.23
CA ILE A 31 -0.67 -10.42 -22.85
C ILE A 31 -2.13 -10.50 -23.32
N ALA A 32 -2.53 -11.60 -23.97
CA ALA A 32 -3.89 -11.74 -24.51
C ALA A 32 -4.94 -11.74 -23.39
N LYS A 33 -4.68 -12.48 -22.32
CA LYS A 33 -5.55 -12.51 -21.14
C LYS A 33 -5.58 -11.16 -20.43
N THR A 34 -4.39 -10.57 -20.20
CA THR A 34 -4.25 -9.26 -19.56
C THR A 34 -4.98 -8.17 -20.35
N GLU A 35 -4.88 -8.19 -21.69
CA GLU A 35 -5.62 -7.25 -22.54
C GLU A 35 -7.13 -7.40 -22.37
N THR A 36 -7.63 -8.64 -22.38
CA THR A 36 -9.05 -8.90 -22.16
C THR A 36 -9.53 -8.31 -20.84
N GLU A 37 -8.76 -8.51 -19.75
CA GLU A 37 -9.07 -8.03 -18.41
C GLU A 37 -8.97 -6.49 -18.31
N LEU A 38 -7.90 -5.87 -18.82
CA LEU A 38 -7.72 -4.42 -18.80
C LEU A 38 -8.79 -3.70 -19.63
N MET A 39 -9.10 -4.22 -20.82
CA MET A 39 -10.11 -3.64 -21.68
C MET A 39 -11.54 -3.81 -21.14
N ALA A 40 -11.82 -4.91 -20.44
CA ALA A 40 -13.09 -5.07 -19.72
C ALA A 40 -13.23 -4.02 -18.60
N ALA A 41 -12.18 -3.80 -17.81
CA ALA A 41 -12.15 -2.78 -16.77
C ALA A 41 -12.32 -1.37 -17.35
N TYR A 42 -11.60 -1.05 -18.43
CA TYR A 42 -11.73 0.23 -19.14
C TYR A 42 -13.15 0.47 -19.64
N ARG A 43 -13.75 -0.51 -20.32
CA ARG A 43 -15.14 -0.41 -20.82
C ARG A 43 -16.16 -0.27 -19.70
N ALA A 44 -15.88 -0.82 -18.51
CA ALA A 44 -16.69 -0.65 -17.31
C ALA A 44 -16.47 0.71 -16.61
N GLY A 45 -15.59 1.57 -17.15
CA GLY A 45 -15.34 2.93 -16.68
C GLY A 45 -14.15 3.08 -15.72
N VAL A 46 -13.31 2.04 -15.55
CA VAL A 46 -12.03 2.20 -14.84
C VAL A 46 -11.11 3.06 -15.69
N ASN A 47 -10.60 4.15 -15.11
CA ASN A 47 -9.69 5.06 -15.79
C ASN A 47 -8.35 5.26 -15.10
N TYR A 48 -8.09 4.63 -13.95
CA TYR A 48 -6.83 4.70 -13.20
C TYR A 48 -6.13 3.33 -13.17
N PHE A 49 -4.89 3.28 -13.69
CA PHE A 49 -4.09 2.05 -13.83
C PHE A 49 -2.74 2.25 -13.15
N ASP A 50 -2.45 1.42 -12.14
CA ASP A 50 -1.29 1.55 -11.27
C ASP A 50 -0.25 0.45 -11.55
N THR A 51 0.92 0.87 -12.02
CA THR A 51 2.09 0.00 -12.22
C THR A 51 3.30 0.51 -11.44
N ALA A 52 4.47 -0.07 -11.65
CA ALA A 52 5.75 0.39 -11.11
C ALA A 52 6.93 -0.20 -11.88
N TYR A 53 8.05 0.51 -11.89
CA TYR A 53 9.32 0.06 -12.47
C TYR A 53 9.70 -1.37 -12.06
N ILE A 54 9.47 -1.73 -10.79
CA ILE A 54 9.86 -3.02 -10.21
C ILE A 54 8.86 -4.15 -10.45
N TYR A 55 7.73 -3.90 -11.10
CA TYR A 55 6.78 -4.97 -11.42
C TYR A 55 7.19 -5.63 -12.75
N PRO A 56 7.74 -6.86 -12.72
CA PRO A 56 8.38 -7.43 -13.90
C PRO A 56 7.46 -7.51 -15.12
N GLY A 57 7.81 -6.78 -16.19
CA GLY A 57 7.06 -6.75 -17.44
C GLY A 57 5.77 -5.94 -17.43
N SER A 58 5.33 -5.43 -16.27
CA SER A 58 4.02 -4.77 -16.13
C SER A 58 3.92 -3.49 -16.96
N GLU A 59 4.91 -2.59 -16.88
CA GLU A 59 4.91 -1.35 -17.66
C GLU A 59 4.89 -1.61 -19.16
N ALA A 60 5.67 -2.59 -19.64
CA ALA A 60 5.69 -2.95 -21.05
C ALA A 60 4.34 -3.53 -21.53
N ALA A 61 3.71 -4.38 -20.72
CA ALA A 61 2.39 -4.92 -21.02
C ALA A 61 1.31 -3.83 -21.09
N VAL A 62 1.30 -2.90 -20.11
CA VAL A 62 0.36 -1.77 -20.10
C VAL A 62 0.59 -0.87 -21.31
N GLY A 63 1.84 -0.53 -21.61
CA GLY A 63 2.20 0.31 -22.76
C GLY A 63 1.76 -0.31 -24.09
N GLU A 64 2.08 -1.60 -24.30
CA GLU A 64 1.69 -2.33 -25.51
C GLU A 64 0.19 -2.41 -25.70
N ILE A 65 -0.56 -2.76 -24.63
CA ILE A 65 -2.01 -2.92 -24.70
C ILE A 65 -2.69 -1.58 -24.96
N PHE A 66 -2.26 -0.52 -24.27
CA PHE A 66 -2.94 0.79 -24.41
C PHE A 66 -2.63 1.47 -25.74
N GLU A 67 -1.40 1.32 -26.25
CA GLU A 67 -1.05 1.79 -27.60
C GLU A 67 -1.88 1.06 -28.67
N ARG A 68 -1.91 -0.28 -28.64
CA ARG A 68 -2.66 -1.10 -29.60
C ARG A 68 -4.17 -0.81 -29.61
N ASN A 69 -4.74 -0.46 -28.45
CA ASN A 69 -6.16 -0.14 -28.31
C ASN A 69 -6.47 1.36 -28.45
N HIS A 70 -5.49 2.22 -28.69
CA HIS A 70 -5.63 3.67 -28.85
C HIS A 70 -6.37 4.34 -27.68
N ILE A 71 -5.98 4.00 -26.42
CA ILE A 71 -6.64 4.53 -25.22
C ILE A 71 -5.70 5.28 -24.28
N ARG A 72 -4.42 5.47 -24.65
CA ARG A 72 -3.44 6.13 -23.76
C ARG A 72 -3.90 7.49 -23.23
N ASP A 73 -4.54 8.29 -24.07
CA ASP A 73 -5.08 9.63 -23.77
C ASP A 73 -6.39 9.59 -22.95
N LYS A 74 -7.05 8.45 -22.91
CA LYS A 74 -8.35 8.25 -22.23
C LYS A 74 -8.21 7.68 -20.82
N VAL A 75 -7.01 7.24 -20.45
CA VAL A 75 -6.72 6.62 -19.16
C VAL A 75 -5.68 7.41 -18.38
N ARG A 76 -5.58 7.15 -17.09
CA ARG A 76 -4.57 7.69 -16.17
C ARG A 76 -3.62 6.58 -15.77
N ILE A 77 -2.34 6.72 -16.12
CA ILE A 77 -1.29 5.78 -15.74
C ILE A 77 -0.55 6.33 -14.52
N ALA A 78 -0.43 5.49 -13.49
CA ALA A 78 0.46 5.71 -12.37
C ALA A 78 1.65 4.76 -12.46
N THR A 79 2.89 5.29 -12.37
CA THR A 79 4.10 4.47 -12.19
C THR A 79 5.00 5.08 -11.12
N LYS A 80 6.11 4.41 -10.76
CA LYS A 80 6.80 4.70 -9.49
C LYS A 80 8.32 4.63 -9.64
N LEU A 81 8.99 5.72 -9.28
CA LEU A 81 10.45 5.84 -9.17
C LEU A 81 11.00 4.79 -8.19
N PRO A 82 11.91 3.90 -8.61
CA PRO A 82 12.57 2.95 -7.72
C PRO A 82 13.61 3.69 -6.84
N GLN A 83 13.14 4.47 -5.86
CA GLN A 83 13.92 5.45 -5.10
C GLN A 83 15.21 4.86 -4.46
N TYR A 84 15.18 3.58 -4.08
CA TYR A 84 16.34 2.91 -3.49
C TYR A 84 17.48 2.64 -4.50
N LEU A 85 17.20 2.68 -5.81
CA LEU A 85 18.20 2.60 -6.89
C LEU A 85 18.78 3.97 -7.28
N ILE A 86 18.24 5.06 -6.72
CA ILE A 86 18.67 6.43 -7.03
C ILE A 86 19.88 6.78 -6.18
N GLY A 87 21.03 6.92 -6.84
CA GLY A 87 22.29 7.32 -6.22
C GLY A 87 22.78 8.72 -6.61
N ASN A 88 22.28 9.27 -7.72
CA ASN A 88 22.63 10.59 -8.23
C ASN A 88 21.53 11.16 -9.14
N ARG A 89 21.70 12.43 -9.57
CA ARG A 89 20.72 13.13 -10.42
C ARG A 89 20.49 12.42 -11.76
N ALA A 90 21.53 11.94 -12.42
CA ALA A 90 21.40 11.26 -13.72
C ALA A 90 20.58 9.96 -13.66
N ALA A 91 20.55 9.29 -12.50
CA ALA A 91 19.74 8.11 -12.30
C ALA A 91 18.24 8.41 -12.35
N LEU A 92 17.80 9.62 -11.93
CA LEU A 92 16.39 10.03 -12.01
C LEU A 92 15.91 10.02 -13.46
N ASP A 93 16.65 10.66 -14.37
CA ASP A 93 16.30 10.72 -15.79
C ASP A 93 16.41 9.32 -16.44
N ARG A 94 17.43 8.55 -16.11
CA ARG A 94 17.60 7.22 -16.68
C ARG A 94 16.41 6.31 -16.39
N PHE A 95 15.99 6.21 -15.12
CA PHE A 95 14.87 5.35 -14.74
C PHE A 95 13.55 5.88 -15.30
N PHE A 96 13.31 7.19 -15.23
CA PHE A 96 12.10 7.79 -15.77
C PHE A 96 11.96 7.59 -17.29
N ASN A 97 13.04 7.80 -18.05
CA ASN A 97 13.03 7.58 -19.50
C ASN A 97 12.82 6.09 -19.85
N GLU A 98 13.36 5.17 -19.05
CA GLU A 98 13.12 3.74 -19.22
C GLU A 98 11.65 3.39 -18.95
N GLU A 99 11.02 3.94 -17.92
CA GLU A 99 9.58 3.79 -17.64
C GLU A 99 8.72 4.32 -18.78
N LEU A 100 9.00 5.52 -19.30
CA LEU A 100 8.30 6.08 -20.45
C LEU A 100 8.43 5.19 -21.69
N SER A 101 9.63 4.68 -21.96
CA SER A 101 9.88 3.77 -23.07
C SER A 101 9.07 2.48 -22.95
N ARG A 102 9.04 1.85 -21.76
CA ARG A 102 8.25 0.65 -21.50
C ARG A 102 6.74 0.92 -21.63
N LEU A 103 6.27 2.06 -21.12
CA LEU A 103 4.88 2.49 -21.20
C LEU A 103 4.47 3.02 -22.59
N ARG A 104 5.42 3.16 -23.53
CA ARG A 104 5.22 3.67 -24.89
C ARG A 104 4.47 5.02 -24.90
N THR A 105 4.95 5.95 -24.07
CA THR A 105 4.34 7.28 -23.88
C THR A 105 5.41 8.31 -23.56
N ASP A 106 5.13 9.57 -23.78
CA ASP A 106 6.00 10.70 -23.45
C ASP A 106 5.66 11.40 -22.12
N TYR A 107 4.60 10.94 -21.44
CA TYR A 107 4.17 11.45 -20.13
C TYR A 107 3.55 10.39 -19.24
N VAL A 108 3.53 10.65 -17.92
CA VAL A 108 2.75 9.89 -16.94
C VAL A 108 1.77 10.82 -16.22
N ASP A 109 0.59 10.29 -15.90
CA ASP A 109 -0.45 11.06 -15.23
C ASP A 109 -0.17 11.19 -13.72
N TYR A 110 0.36 10.13 -13.09
CA TYR A 110 0.66 10.04 -11.66
C TYR A 110 2.03 9.40 -11.46
N TYR A 111 2.96 10.12 -10.86
CA TYR A 111 4.30 9.60 -10.59
C TYR A 111 4.59 9.57 -9.11
N LEU A 112 5.07 8.44 -8.58
CA LEU A 112 5.25 8.24 -7.13
C LEU A 112 6.70 8.03 -6.77
N MET A 113 7.14 8.59 -5.64
CA MET A 113 8.31 8.09 -4.92
C MET A 113 7.94 6.73 -4.33
N HIS A 114 8.55 5.65 -4.85
CA HIS A 114 8.13 4.29 -4.52
C HIS A 114 8.60 3.86 -3.14
N HIS A 115 7.67 3.33 -2.31
CA HIS A 115 7.96 2.65 -1.07
C HIS A 115 8.78 3.50 -0.08
N LEU A 116 8.33 4.72 0.21
CA LEU A 116 8.90 5.47 1.32
C LEU A 116 8.48 4.82 2.64
N THR A 117 9.42 4.69 3.58
CA THR A 117 9.16 4.11 4.91
C THR A 117 9.49 5.09 6.03
N ASP A 118 10.38 6.04 5.78
CA ASP A 118 10.80 7.05 6.74
C ASP A 118 11.26 8.35 6.07
N VAL A 119 11.40 9.39 6.88
CA VAL A 119 11.85 10.72 6.42
C VAL A 119 13.26 10.67 5.80
N ALA A 120 14.13 9.79 6.31
CA ALA A 120 15.51 9.72 5.82
C ALA A 120 15.61 9.24 4.37
N MET A 121 14.64 8.44 3.88
CA MET A 121 14.55 8.09 2.46
C MET A 121 14.21 9.31 1.60
N TRP A 122 13.27 10.13 2.05
CA TRP A 122 12.89 11.34 1.35
C TRP A 122 14.02 12.38 1.36
N GLU A 123 14.67 12.59 2.50
CA GLU A 123 15.84 13.47 2.62
C GLU A 123 16.98 13.04 1.68
N LYS A 124 17.23 11.73 1.56
CA LYS A 124 18.21 11.23 0.59
C LYS A 124 17.87 11.64 -0.84
N LEU A 125 16.60 11.57 -1.25
CA LEU A 125 16.20 12.02 -2.59
C LEU A 125 16.40 13.51 -2.76
N LYS A 126 16.16 14.33 -1.74
CA LYS A 126 16.44 15.78 -1.78
C LYS A 126 17.93 16.05 -2.02
N THR A 127 18.84 15.28 -1.41
CA THR A 127 20.28 15.46 -1.62
C THR A 127 20.77 15.19 -3.05
N VAL A 128 20.00 14.41 -3.83
CA VAL A 128 20.32 14.15 -5.25
C VAL A 128 19.55 15.05 -6.23
N GLY A 129 18.87 16.10 -5.71
CA GLY A 129 18.21 17.11 -6.53
C GLY A 129 16.82 16.73 -7.03
N ILE A 130 16.08 15.88 -6.29
CA ILE A 130 14.73 15.45 -6.69
C ILE A 130 13.74 16.61 -6.83
N LEU A 131 13.84 17.64 -5.99
CA LEU A 131 12.89 18.77 -6.01
C LEU A 131 12.96 19.58 -7.32
N ASP A 132 14.17 19.87 -7.78
CA ASP A 132 14.37 20.57 -9.07
C ASP A 132 13.95 19.67 -10.22
N TRP A 133 14.26 18.36 -10.14
CA TRP A 133 13.87 17.39 -11.14
C TRP A 133 12.34 17.27 -11.28
N ILE A 134 11.60 17.21 -10.17
CA ILE A 134 10.13 17.21 -10.19
C ILE A 134 9.61 18.46 -10.88
N ARG A 135 10.16 19.65 -10.52
CA ARG A 135 9.77 20.93 -11.12
C ARG A 135 9.96 20.92 -12.64
N GLU A 136 11.12 20.47 -13.11
CA GLU A 136 11.44 20.36 -14.55
C GLU A 136 10.46 19.43 -15.27
N LYS A 137 10.18 18.24 -14.69
CA LYS A 137 9.28 17.26 -15.31
C LYS A 137 7.81 17.71 -15.30
N LYS A 138 7.37 18.43 -14.26
CA LYS A 138 6.02 19.04 -14.23
C LYS A 138 5.92 20.18 -15.26
N GLN A 139 6.92 21.04 -15.37
CA GLN A 139 6.93 22.14 -16.34
C GLN A 139 6.95 21.66 -17.79
N SER A 140 7.64 20.57 -18.10
CA SER A 140 7.64 19.95 -19.43
C SER A 140 6.36 19.17 -19.74
N GLY A 141 5.49 18.93 -18.75
CA GLY A 141 4.30 18.09 -18.90
C GLY A 141 4.57 16.58 -18.88
N ALA A 142 5.82 16.16 -18.70
CA ALA A 142 6.19 14.75 -18.65
C ALA A 142 5.65 14.04 -17.40
N ILE A 143 5.45 14.78 -16.29
CA ILE A 143 4.74 14.33 -15.08
C ILE A 143 3.59 15.31 -14.82
N ARG A 144 2.37 14.80 -14.75
CA ARG A 144 1.19 15.63 -14.44
C ARG A 144 0.96 15.79 -12.95
N ASN A 145 1.04 14.70 -12.18
CA ASN A 145 0.85 14.69 -10.74
C ASN A 145 1.99 13.94 -10.06
N ILE A 146 2.51 14.50 -8.95
CA ILE A 146 3.60 13.92 -8.16
C ILE A 146 3.08 13.46 -6.80
N GLY A 147 3.47 12.26 -6.38
CA GLY A 147 3.06 11.69 -5.10
C GLY A 147 4.08 10.72 -4.53
N PHE A 148 3.66 10.00 -3.51
CA PHE A 148 4.49 8.96 -2.91
C PHE A 148 3.65 7.76 -2.46
N SER A 149 4.23 6.56 -2.52
CA SER A 149 3.68 5.37 -1.86
C SER A 149 4.40 5.12 -0.55
N TYR A 150 3.65 4.73 0.48
CA TYR A 150 4.14 4.73 1.85
C TYR A 150 3.90 3.41 2.59
N HIS A 151 4.96 2.94 3.30
CA HIS A 151 4.95 1.70 4.10
C HIS A 151 5.57 1.83 5.49
N GLY A 152 5.77 3.04 6.00
CA GLY A 152 6.33 3.29 7.32
C GLY A 152 5.27 3.51 8.41
N ASN A 153 5.65 4.14 9.52
CA ASN A 153 4.74 4.47 10.61
C ASN A 153 4.03 5.82 10.37
N THR A 154 2.94 6.07 11.10
CA THR A 154 2.11 7.27 10.98
C THR A 154 2.91 8.57 11.21
N GLU A 155 3.84 8.60 12.17
CA GLU A 155 4.63 9.78 12.49
C GLU A 155 5.50 10.23 11.29
N ASN A 156 6.21 9.30 10.67
CA ASN A 156 7.02 9.59 9.48
C ASN A 156 6.15 9.93 8.27
N PHE A 157 4.98 9.29 8.14
CA PHE A 157 4.01 9.66 7.10
C PHE A 157 3.61 11.12 7.20
N LEU A 158 3.22 11.58 8.38
CA LEU A 158 2.82 12.98 8.62
C LEU A 158 3.95 13.96 8.33
N LYS A 159 5.20 13.62 8.68
CA LYS A 159 6.36 14.44 8.37
C LYS A 159 6.57 14.56 6.85
N ILE A 160 6.54 13.45 6.11
CA ILE A 160 6.68 13.44 4.64
C ILE A 160 5.52 14.18 3.97
N LEU A 161 4.28 13.95 4.43
CA LEU A 161 3.10 14.63 3.91
C LEU A 161 3.18 16.16 4.05
N ASN A 162 3.81 16.64 5.13
CA ASN A 162 3.94 18.07 5.41
C ASN A 162 5.18 18.72 4.78
N ASP A 163 6.15 17.94 4.34
CA ASP A 163 7.44 18.46 3.85
C ASP A 163 7.41 18.88 2.37
N TYR A 164 6.41 18.49 1.62
CA TYR A 164 6.24 18.83 0.21
C TYR A 164 4.76 19.04 -0.15
N ASP A 165 4.49 19.81 -1.20
CA ASP A 165 3.13 20.02 -1.73
C ASP A 165 2.74 18.91 -2.70
N TRP A 166 2.41 17.75 -2.14
CA TRP A 166 2.06 16.54 -2.88
C TRP A 166 0.71 16.66 -3.60
N ASP A 167 0.66 16.24 -4.86
CA ASP A 167 -0.60 16.19 -5.61
C ASP A 167 -1.48 15.02 -5.16
N PHE A 168 -0.90 13.94 -4.62
CA PHE A 168 -1.59 12.76 -4.10
C PHE A 168 -0.66 11.89 -3.23
N CYS A 169 -1.21 10.90 -2.54
CA CYS A 169 -0.44 9.86 -1.88
C CYS A 169 -1.08 8.48 -2.01
N GLN A 170 -0.28 7.43 -1.82
CA GLN A 170 -0.73 6.03 -1.87
C GLN A 170 -0.36 5.33 -0.57
N ILE A 171 -1.36 4.80 0.15
CA ILE A 171 -1.18 4.14 1.43
C ILE A 171 -1.81 2.74 1.45
N GLN A 172 -1.27 1.84 2.27
CA GLN A 172 -1.93 0.61 2.61
C GLN A 172 -3.08 0.89 3.59
N TYR A 173 -4.29 0.44 3.26
CA TYR A 173 -5.43 0.59 4.15
C TYR A 173 -6.52 -0.45 3.83
N ASN A 174 -7.12 -1.03 4.87
CA ASN A 174 -8.23 -1.97 4.78
C ASN A 174 -8.91 -2.09 6.15
N TYR A 175 -10.07 -2.74 6.22
CA TYR A 175 -10.86 -2.83 7.46
C TYR A 175 -10.15 -3.52 8.63
N LEU A 176 -9.08 -4.30 8.39
CA LEU A 176 -8.31 -4.95 9.45
C LEU A 176 -7.11 -4.09 9.91
N ASP A 177 -6.52 -3.30 9.00
CA ASP A 177 -5.29 -2.53 9.19
C ASP A 177 -5.53 -1.03 9.39
N GLU A 178 -6.61 -0.66 10.07
CA GLU A 178 -7.04 0.73 10.25
C GLU A 178 -6.04 1.64 11.00
N VAL A 179 -5.20 1.04 11.85
CA VAL A 179 -4.18 1.74 12.66
C VAL A 179 -2.75 1.38 12.25
N ALA A 180 -2.62 0.75 11.07
CA ALA A 180 -1.33 0.31 10.52
C ALA A 180 -0.71 1.38 9.63
N GLN A 181 0.61 1.44 9.63
CA GLN A 181 1.38 2.30 8.72
C GLN A 181 0.91 3.77 8.80
N ALA A 182 0.48 4.38 7.68
CA ALA A 182 -0.19 5.68 7.71
C ALA A 182 -1.51 5.62 8.50
N GLY A 183 -2.27 4.55 8.31
CA GLY A 183 -3.51 4.26 9.01
C GLY A 183 -4.62 5.29 8.78
N ARG A 184 -5.63 5.24 9.64
CA ARG A 184 -6.75 6.19 9.64
C ARG A 184 -6.27 7.64 9.83
N ASP A 185 -5.34 7.85 10.76
CA ASP A 185 -4.83 9.19 11.04
C ASP A 185 -4.11 9.79 9.82
N GLY A 186 -3.34 8.97 9.09
CA GLY A 186 -2.69 9.39 7.85
C GLY A 186 -3.70 9.68 6.73
N LEU A 187 -4.74 8.84 6.59
CA LEU A 187 -5.83 9.06 5.62
C LEU A 187 -6.52 10.41 5.87
N HIS A 188 -6.94 10.66 7.12
CA HIS A 188 -7.63 11.90 7.48
C HIS A 188 -6.72 13.13 7.36
N ALA A 189 -5.43 13.01 7.73
CA ALA A 189 -4.47 14.11 7.59
C ALA A 189 -4.22 14.48 6.12
N ALA A 190 -4.12 13.50 5.22
CA ALA A 190 -3.99 13.75 3.79
C ALA A 190 -5.25 14.41 3.22
N ALA A 191 -6.43 13.88 3.55
CA ALA A 191 -7.71 14.44 3.12
C ALA A 191 -7.92 15.88 3.62
N ALA A 192 -7.59 16.18 4.88
CA ALA A 192 -7.68 17.52 5.46
C ALA A 192 -6.78 18.54 4.73
N LYS A 193 -5.69 18.08 4.09
CA LYS A 193 -4.82 18.91 3.23
C LYS A 193 -5.29 18.98 1.77
N GLY A 194 -6.40 18.34 1.43
CA GLY A 194 -6.86 18.22 0.06
C GLY A 194 -5.94 17.35 -0.83
N VAL A 195 -5.18 16.43 -0.21
CA VAL A 195 -4.31 15.48 -0.91
C VAL A 195 -5.10 14.18 -1.15
N PRO A 196 -5.44 13.84 -2.39
CA PRO A 196 -6.12 12.60 -2.76
C PRO A 196 -5.37 11.36 -2.29
N VAL A 197 -6.11 10.38 -1.75
CA VAL A 197 -5.53 9.16 -1.21
C VAL A 197 -5.91 7.95 -2.05
N MET A 198 -4.89 7.29 -2.61
CA MET A 198 -5.00 6.01 -3.31
C MET A 198 -4.72 4.88 -2.33
N ILE A 199 -5.61 3.89 -2.31
CA ILE A 199 -5.48 2.75 -1.39
C ILE A 199 -4.86 1.55 -2.10
N MET A 200 -3.73 1.07 -1.60
CA MET A 200 -3.14 -0.21 -1.97
C MET A 200 -3.43 -1.27 -0.91
N GLU A 201 -3.34 -2.55 -1.30
CA GLU A 201 -3.62 -3.72 -0.46
C GLU A 201 -5.01 -3.72 0.21
N PRO A 202 -6.08 -3.33 -0.50
CA PRO A 202 -7.42 -3.22 0.07
C PRO A 202 -7.92 -4.55 0.66
N LEU A 203 -7.45 -5.68 0.12
CA LEU A 203 -7.81 -7.04 0.52
C LEU A 203 -6.61 -7.86 1.00
N ARG A 204 -5.51 -7.20 1.45
CA ARG A 204 -4.27 -7.86 1.91
C ARG A 204 -3.76 -8.90 0.90
N GLY A 205 -3.75 -8.53 -0.37
CA GLY A 205 -3.31 -9.43 -1.44
C GLY A 205 -4.24 -10.62 -1.67
N GLY A 206 -5.53 -10.48 -1.38
CA GLY A 206 -6.55 -11.52 -1.50
C GLY A 206 -6.75 -12.36 -0.23
N LYS A 207 -6.00 -12.13 0.85
CA LYS A 207 -6.12 -12.89 2.09
C LYS A 207 -7.45 -12.64 2.80
N LEU A 208 -7.96 -11.40 2.76
CA LEU A 208 -9.29 -11.06 3.27
C LEU A 208 -10.45 -11.64 2.43
N VAL A 209 -10.13 -12.43 1.42
CA VAL A 209 -11.09 -13.17 0.59
C VAL A 209 -10.90 -14.69 0.77
N ASN A 210 -9.66 -15.16 0.57
CA ASN A 210 -9.35 -16.58 0.42
C ASN A 210 -8.94 -17.28 1.75
N MET A 211 -8.61 -16.49 2.80
CA MET A 211 -8.04 -17.02 4.04
C MET A 211 -8.87 -16.64 5.29
N LEU A 212 -10.14 -16.33 5.10
CA LEU A 212 -11.04 -15.99 6.21
C LEU A 212 -11.31 -17.20 7.10
N PRO A 213 -11.26 -17.06 8.44
CA PRO A 213 -11.68 -18.09 9.36
C PRO A 213 -13.20 -18.31 9.28
N GLU A 214 -13.66 -19.48 9.72
CA GLU A 214 -15.09 -19.86 9.68
C GLU A 214 -15.99 -18.86 10.42
N GLY A 215 -15.55 -18.33 11.56
CA GLY A 215 -16.30 -17.29 12.29
C GLY A 215 -16.54 -16.02 11.47
N ALA A 216 -15.56 -15.61 10.63
CA ALA A 216 -15.72 -14.45 9.75
C ALA A 216 -16.70 -14.75 8.60
N LYS A 217 -16.60 -15.94 7.98
CA LYS A 217 -17.53 -16.37 6.94
C LYS A 217 -18.97 -16.45 7.46
N LYS A 218 -19.14 -17.03 8.65
CA LYS A 218 -20.44 -17.13 9.33
C LYS A 218 -21.03 -15.74 9.59
N ALA A 219 -20.24 -14.79 10.10
CA ALA A 219 -20.72 -13.42 10.31
C ALA A 219 -21.18 -12.75 9.00
N MET A 220 -20.50 -12.98 7.87
CA MET A 220 -20.94 -12.50 6.55
C MET A 220 -22.26 -13.15 6.11
N GLN A 221 -22.41 -14.46 6.29
CA GLN A 221 -23.64 -15.18 5.93
C GLN A 221 -24.86 -14.74 6.77
N GLU A 222 -24.65 -14.49 8.06
CA GLU A 222 -25.71 -14.07 9.00
C GLU A 222 -26.09 -12.59 8.84
N SER A 223 -25.35 -11.79 8.06
CA SER A 223 -25.61 -10.35 7.86
C SER A 223 -26.87 -10.05 7.03
N GLY A 224 -27.42 -11.04 6.33
CA GLY A 224 -28.50 -10.86 5.35
C GLY A 224 -28.06 -10.17 4.05
N ARG A 225 -26.76 -9.87 3.88
CA ARG A 225 -26.19 -9.31 2.63
C ARG A 225 -25.70 -10.42 1.72
N ASP A 226 -26.03 -10.35 0.45
CA ASP A 226 -25.44 -11.20 -0.60
C ASP A 226 -24.14 -10.55 -1.14
N TRP A 227 -23.20 -10.26 -0.23
CA TRP A 227 -21.93 -9.67 -0.59
C TRP A 227 -20.80 -10.69 -0.46
N SER A 228 -19.97 -10.76 -1.50
CA SER A 228 -18.75 -11.54 -1.42
C SER A 228 -17.76 -10.94 -0.39
N PRO A 229 -16.80 -11.72 0.12
CA PRO A 229 -15.75 -11.17 1.00
C PRO A 229 -14.99 -10.00 0.38
N ALA A 230 -14.76 -10.02 -0.95
CA ALA A 230 -14.14 -8.90 -1.66
C ALA A 230 -15.03 -7.66 -1.63
N GLU A 231 -16.33 -7.82 -1.84
CA GLU A 231 -17.31 -6.74 -1.81
C GLU A 231 -17.40 -6.09 -0.43
N TRP A 232 -17.39 -6.86 0.67
CA TRP A 232 -17.32 -6.33 2.03
C TRP A 232 -16.12 -5.39 2.23
N GLY A 233 -14.92 -5.83 1.82
CA GLY A 233 -13.71 -5.02 1.95
C GLY A 233 -13.71 -3.76 1.06
N LEU A 234 -14.18 -3.88 -0.18
CA LEU A 234 -14.25 -2.75 -1.10
C LEU A 234 -15.30 -1.72 -0.67
N ARG A 235 -16.50 -2.18 -0.26
CA ARG A 235 -17.55 -1.28 0.24
C ARG A 235 -17.14 -0.53 1.50
N TRP A 236 -16.41 -1.19 2.41
CA TRP A 236 -15.86 -0.52 3.59
C TRP A 236 -14.92 0.65 3.21
N LEU A 237 -14.08 0.46 2.20
CA LEU A 237 -13.21 1.53 1.71
C LEU A 237 -13.99 2.63 0.99
N TYR A 238 -14.92 2.26 0.13
CA TYR A 238 -15.73 3.23 -0.62
C TYR A 238 -16.67 4.04 0.28
N ASN A 239 -17.02 3.51 1.45
CA ASN A 239 -17.85 4.19 2.46
C ASN A 239 -17.17 5.45 3.02
N GLN A 240 -15.85 5.57 2.89
CA GLN A 240 -15.05 6.68 3.41
C GLN A 240 -14.86 7.73 2.31
N PRO A 241 -15.34 8.97 2.49
CA PRO A 241 -15.22 10.02 1.47
C PRO A 241 -13.77 10.45 1.23
N GLU A 242 -12.86 10.23 2.18
CA GLU A 242 -11.44 10.55 2.11
C GLU A 242 -10.67 9.64 1.14
N VAL A 243 -11.18 8.46 0.84
CA VAL A 243 -10.56 7.51 -0.09
C VAL A 243 -10.88 7.93 -1.52
N THR A 244 -9.87 8.21 -2.36
CA THR A 244 -10.08 8.63 -3.74
C THR A 244 -10.16 7.45 -4.69
N VAL A 245 -9.16 6.56 -4.67
CA VAL A 245 -9.09 5.37 -5.54
C VAL A 245 -8.71 4.16 -4.70
N VAL A 246 -9.34 3.02 -4.95
CA VAL A 246 -8.98 1.72 -4.36
C VAL A 246 -8.36 0.82 -5.42
N LEU A 247 -7.10 0.45 -5.26
CA LEU A 247 -6.36 -0.37 -6.23
C LEU A 247 -6.65 -1.85 -6.03
N SER A 248 -7.21 -2.51 -7.03
CA SER A 248 -7.42 -3.96 -7.01
C SER A 248 -6.59 -4.66 -8.10
N GLY A 249 -5.81 -5.67 -7.68
CA GLY A 249 -5.08 -6.54 -8.60
C GLY A 249 -5.99 -7.67 -9.09
N MET A 250 -6.74 -7.41 -10.12
CA MET A 250 -7.67 -8.35 -10.75
C MET A 250 -6.95 -9.16 -11.83
N ASN A 251 -7.04 -10.47 -11.78
CA ASN A 251 -6.39 -11.38 -12.74
C ASN A 251 -7.33 -12.44 -13.30
N SER A 252 -8.62 -12.15 -13.28
CA SER A 252 -9.66 -12.86 -14.02
C SER A 252 -10.79 -11.91 -14.39
N LEU A 253 -11.51 -12.24 -15.44
CA LEU A 253 -12.64 -11.45 -15.92
C LEU A 253 -13.76 -11.35 -14.87
N GLU A 254 -14.01 -12.44 -14.13
CA GLU A 254 -15.00 -12.47 -13.04
C GLU A 254 -14.65 -11.47 -11.93
N MET A 255 -13.36 -11.36 -11.56
CA MET A 255 -12.93 -10.35 -10.58
C MET A 255 -13.13 -8.93 -11.09
N VAL A 256 -12.81 -8.67 -12.38
CA VAL A 256 -13.02 -7.36 -13.01
C VAL A 256 -14.49 -6.99 -12.96
N GLU A 257 -15.36 -7.86 -13.43
CA GLU A 257 -16.80 -7.63 -13.48
C GLU A 257 -17.41 -7.44 -12.09
N ALA A 258 -17.06 -8.30 -11.14
CA ALA A 258 -17.56 -8.22 -9.76
C ALA A 258 -17.14 -6.91 -9.09
N ASN A 259 -15.85 -6.53 -9.17
CA ASN A 259 -15.35 -5.31 -8.56
C ASN A 259 -15.89 -4.05 -9.23
N CYS A 260 -16.06 -4.05 -10.56
CA CYS A 260 -16.69 -2.97 -11.29
C CYS A 260 -18.18 -2.81 -10.92
N ARG A 261 -18.92 -3.91 -10.74
CA ARG A 261 -20.31 -3.86 -10.23
C ARG A 261 -20.37 -3.26 -8.83
N THR A 262 -19.48 -3.69 -7.94
CA THR A 262 -19.37 -3.14 -6.58
C THR A 262 -19.08 -1.64 -6.60
N ALA A 263 -18.07 -1.22 -7.36
CA ALA A 263 -17.69 0.19 -7.49
C ALA A 263 -18.77 1.06 -8.13
N SER A 264 -19.61 0.49 -9.01
CA SER A 264 -20.72 1.22 -9.63
C SER A 264 -21.88 1.52 -8.67
N LYS A 265 -22.05 0.68 -7.65
CA LYS A 265 -23.17 0.77 -6.69
C LYS A 265 -22.76 1.38 -5.34
N ALA A 266 -21.45 1.51 -5.07
CA ALA A 266 -20.96 1.99 -3.79
C ALA A 266 -21.09 3.52 -3.69
N GLN A 267 -21.46 3.99 -2.51
CA GLN A 267 -21.53 5.41 -2.17
C GLN A 267 -20.86 5.65 -0.80
N ALA A 268 -20.29 6.83 -0.60
CA ALA A 268 -19.76 7.22 0.70
C ALA A 268 -20.91 7.32 1.72
N GLY A 269 -20.68 6.82 2.95
CA GLY A 269 -21.67 6.82 4.01
C GLY A 269 -22.83 5.86 3.83
N SER A 270 -22.74 4.88 2.89
CA SER A 270 -23.87 3.99 2.55
C SER A 270 -23.94 2.70 3.37
N LEU A 271 -22.91 2.38 4.17
CA LEU A 271 -22.96 1.24 5.09
C LEU A 271 -23.85 1.57 6.28
N THR A 272 -24.76 0.64 6.60
CA THR A 272 -25.62 0.75 7.78
C THR A 272 -24.87 0.40 9.09
N GLU A 273 -25.48 0.67 10.25
CA GLU A 273 -24.91 0.26 11.54
C GLU A 273 -24.74 -1.26 11.60
N GLU A 274 -25.70 -2.04 11.09
CA GLU A 274 -25.62 -3.51 11.03
C GLU A 274 -24.48 -3.99 10.14
N ASP A 275 -24.19 -3.29 9.03
CA ASP A 275 -23.05 -3.59 8.16
C ASP A 275 -21.72 -3.36 8.91
N LEU A 276 -21.62 -2.26 9.65
CA LEU A 276 -20.45 -1.92 10.46
C LEU A 276 -20.25 -2.92 11.61
N GLU A 277 -21.33 -3.31 12.30
CA GLU A 277 -21.29 -4.35 13.34
C GLU A 277 -20.84 -5.70 12.78
N THR A 278 -21.30 -6.05 11.56
CA THR A 278 -20.88 -7.28 10.87
C THR A 278 -19.37 -7.23 10.59
N LEU A 279 -18.86 -6.10 10.12
CA LEU A 279 -17.41 -5.91 9.92
C LEU A 279 -16.63 -6.05 11.24
N GLU A 280 -17.15 -5.55 12.38
CA GLU A 280 -16.51 -5.76 13.68
C GLU A 280 -16.51 -7.24 14.12
N LYS A 281 -17.58 -7.99 13.84
CA LYS A 281 -17.63 -9.46 14.07
C LYS A 281 -16.58 -10.18 13.21
N ILE A 282 -16.45 -9.81 11.93
CA ILE A 282 -15.44 -10.34 11.01
C ILE A 282 -14.01 -10.04 11.54
N LYS A 283 -13.72 -8.80 11.92
CA LYS A 283 -12.43 -8.39 12.50
C LYS A 283 -12.10 -9.20 13.76
N ARG A 284 -13.07 -9.37 14.66
CA ARG A 284 -12.91 -10.14 15.89
C ARG A 284 -12.55 -11.59 15.58
N ALA A 285 -13.29 -12.27 14.71
CA ALA A 285 -13.02 -13.64 14.31
C ALA A 285 -11.63 -13.82 13.68
N ILE A 286 -11.15 -12.84 12.88
CA ILE A 286 -9.79 -12.88 12.32
C ILE A 286 -8.75 -12.74 13.43
N ARG A 287 -8.99 -11.87 14.42
CA ARG A 287 -8.06 -11.58 15.54
C ARG A 287 -7.99 -12.67 16.61
N GLU A 288 -8.94 -13.58 16.67
CA GLU A 288 -8.94 -14.70 17.64
C GLU A 288 -7.66 -15.54 17.63
N LYS A 289 -6.94 -15.57 16.50
CA LYS A 289 -5.64 -16.25 16.36
C LYS A 289 -4.44 -15.41 16.75
N GLU A 290 -4.62 -14.16 17.14
CA GLU A 290 -3.53 -13.24 17.50
C GLU A 290 -2.84 -13.68 18.79
N LYS A 291 -1.51 -13.58 18.83
CA LYS A 291 -0.67 -13.94 19.98
C LYS A 291 -0.45 -12.79 20.96
N VAL A 292 -0.67 -11.57 20.51
CA VAL A 292 -0.52 -10.35 21.30
C VAL A 292 -1.72 -9.47 21.07
N GLY A 293 -2.49 -9.17 22.11
CA GLY A 293 -3.69 -8.33 22.04
C GLY A 293 -3.37 -6.84 21.81
N CYS A 294 -2.48 -6.54 20.86
CA CYS A 294 -2.08 -5.19 20.53
C CYS A 294 -3.10 -4.53 19.58
N THR A 295 -3.76 -3.47 20.05
CA THR A 295 -4.74 -2.71 19.27
C THR A 295 -4.09 -1.68 18.32
N GLY A 296 -2.75 -1.48 18.40
CA GLY A 296 -2.04 -0.50 17.58
C GLY A 296 -2.24 0.95 18.02
N CYS A 297 -2.79 1.21 19.19
CA CYS A 297 -3.08 2.56 19.73
C CYS A 297 -1.88 3.49 19.88
N ARG A 298 -0.65 2.96 19.84
CA ARG A 298 0.64 3.68 19.85
C ARG A 298 0.98 4.44 21.16
N TYR A 299 0.25 4.28 22.26
CA TYR A 299 0.60 4.91 23.56
C TYR A 299 1.97 4.46 24.09
N CYS A 300 2.49 3.32 23.61
CA CYS A 300 3.86 2.85 23.88
C CYS A 300 4.96 3.57 23.06
N MET A 301 4.58 4.49 22.17
CA MET A 301 5.49 5.24 21.30
C MET A 301 5.60 6.71 21.75
N PRO A 302 6.75 7.39 21.46
CA PRO A 302 7.94 6.85 20.81
C PRO A 302 8.77 5.97 21.76
N CYS A 303 9.34 4.89 21.24
CA CYS A 303 10.33 4.11 21.97
C CYS A 303 11.67 4.87 22.00
N PRO A 304 12.34 5.02 23.18
CA PRO A 304 13.61 5.77 23.27
C PRO A 304 14.76 5.12 22.49
N LYS A 305 14.60 3.87 22.05
CA LYS A 305 15.54 3.15 21.18
C LYS A 305 15.00 2.89 19.78
N GLY A 306 13.96 3.60 19.36
CA GLY A 306 13.43 3.53 17.99
C GLY A 306 12.72 2.22 17.63
N VAL A 307 12.42 1.33 18.60
CA VAL A 307 11.72 0.07 18.30
C VAL A 307 10.30 0.37 17.82
N ASP A 308 9.91 -0.14 16.66
CA ASP A 308 8.51 -0.12 16.22
C ASP A 308 7.73 -1.27 16.89
N ILE A 309 7.22 -0.98 18.08
CA ILE A 309 6.50 -1.95 18.91
C ILE A 309 5.20 -2.41 18.23
N PRO A 310 4.31 -1.50 17.77
CA PRO A 310 3.07 -1.91 17.11
C PRO A 310 3.29 -2.66 15.79
N GLY A 311 4.23 -2.21 14.97
CA GLY A 311 4.57 -2.86 13.69
C GLY A 311 5.12 -4.28 13.89
N THR A 312 5.97 -4.46 14.91
CA THR A 312 6.49 -5.78 15.30
C THR A 312 5.36 -6.72 15.74
N PHE A 313 4.48 -6.28 16.65
CA PHE A 313 3.37 -7.11 17.14
C PHE A 313 2.36 -7.46 16.05
N ARG A 314 2.07 -6.51 15.16
CA ARG A 314 1.21 -6.77 14.01
C ARG A 314 1.78 -7.88 13.13
N SER A 315 3.04 -7.76 12.74
CA SER A 315 3.71 -8.77 11.91
C SER A 315 3.75 -10.13 12.60
N TYR A 316 3.93 -10.14 13.91
CA TYR A 316 3.89 -11.34 14.72
C TYR A 316 2.49 -11.97 14.76
N ASN A 317 1.44 -11.19 14.97
CA ASN A 317 0.06 -11.65 14.92
C ASN A 317 -0.30 -12.21 13.53
N THR A 318 0.11 -11.53 12.47
CA THR A 318 -0.07 -12.00 11.08
C THR A 318 0.53 -13.39 10.83
N MET A 319 1.64 -13.75 11.50
CA MET A 319 2.21 -15.10 11.41
C MET A 319 1.25 -16.21 11.85
N TYR A 320 0.38 -15.92 12.81
CA TYR A 320 -0.56 -16.87 13.39
C TYR A 320 -1.97 -16.75 12.80
N ALA A 321 -2.37 -15.54 12.48
CA ALA A 321 -3.66 -15.30 11.84
C ALA A 321 -3.68 -15.81 10.39
N GLU A 322 -2.55 -15.69 9.67
CA GLU A 322 -2.45 -16.01 8.25
C GLU A 322 -1.42 -17.14 7.98
N SER A 323 -0.13 -16.79 8.01
CA SER A 323 0.98 -17.74 7.83
C SER A 323 2.30 -17.15 8.30
N LYS A 324 3.27 -18.04 8.58
CA LYS A 324 4.65 -17.62 8.94
C LYS A 324 5.29 -16.73 7.87
N LEU A 325 5.08 -17.06 6.59
CA LEU A 325 5.62 -16.29 5.48
C LEU A 325 4.97 -14.89 5.42
N ALA A 326 3.66 -14.80 5.59
CA ALA A 326 2.94 -13.55 5.57
C ALA A 326 3.44 -12.57 6.64
N GLY A 327 3.53 -13.01 7.89
CA GLY A 327 4.03 -12.17 8.98
C GLY A 327 5.48 -11.72 8.77
N ARG A 328 6.35 -12.61 8.29
CA ARG A 328 7.75 -12.25 7.99
C ARG A 328 7.87 -11.28 6.82
N THR A 329 7.11 -11.47 5.76
CA THR A 329 7.07 -10.53 4.62
C THR A 329 6.60 -9.16 5.07
N GLN A 330 5.51 -9.09 5.84
CA GLN A 330 5.03 -7.83 6.39
C GLN A 330 6.09 -7.16 7.29
N PHE A 331 6.74 -7.92 8.18
CA PHE A 331 7.81 -7.41 9.02
C PHE A 331 8.98 -6.84 8.21
N ILE A 332 9.42 -7.55 7.17
CA ILE A 332 10.48 -7.07 6.28
C ILE A 332 10.09 -5.74 5.64
N GLN A 333 8.89 -5.63 5.12
CA GLN A 333 8.41 -4.42 4.42
C GLN A 333 8.25 -3.21 5.35
N THR A 334 7.76 -3.42 6.58
CA THR A 334 7.32 -2.31 7.45
C THR A 334 8.32 -1.95 8.56
N VAL A 335 9.11 -2.92 9.02
CA VAL A 335 10.07 -2.77 10.13
C VAL A 335 11.50 -3.11 9.67
N GLY A 336 11.65 -4.16 8.86
CA GLY A 336 12.95 -4.71 8.49
C GLY A 336 13.75 -3.85 7.52
N LEU A 337 13.10 -3.21 6.56
CA LEU A 337 13.71 -2.40 5.50
C LEU A 337 13.54 -0.89 5.69
N THR A 338 13.40 -0.42 6.93
CA THR A 338 13.50 1.01 7.26
C THR A 338 14.97 1.44 7.26
N ARG A 339 15.27 2.68 6.89
CA ARG A 339 16.65 3.21 6.91
C ARG A 339 17.18 3.26 8.34
N GLU A 340 16.40 3.82 9.25
CA GLU A 340 16.68 3.76 10.68
C GLU A 340 16.22 2.41 11.24
N PRO A 341 17.10 1.67 11.92
CA PRO A 341 16.71 0.38 12.49
C PRO A 341 15.57 0.53 13.50
N ALA A 342 14.53 -0.31 13.37
CA ALA A 342 13.36 -0.30 14.26
C ALA A 342 13.11 -1.68 14.92
N PHE A 343 14.16 -2.51 15.01
CA PHE A 343 14.07 -3.89 15.47
C PHE A 343 13.81 -4.02 16.97
N ALA A 344 13.03 -5.02 17.34
CA ALA A 344 12.80 -5.38 18.74
C ALA A 344 14.10 -5.75 19.52
N SER A 345 15.14 -6.20 18.82
CA SER A 345 16.47 -6.45 19.42
C SER A 345 17.16 -5.20 19.99
N GLN A 346 16.72 -3.99 19.61
CA GLN A 346 17.23 -2.73 20.17
C GLN A 346 16.62 -2.40 21.55
N CYS A 347 15.64 -3.19 22.00
CA CYS A 347 14.96 -2.96 23.27
C CYS A 347 15.89 -3.10 24.47
N ILE A 348 16.11 -2.01 25.19
CA ILE A 348 16.91 -1.96 26.44
C ILE A 348 16.09 -2.35 27.68
N ARG A 349 14.86 -2.84 27.51
CA ARG A 349 13.97 -3.30 28.57
C ARG A 349 13.64 -2.24 29.65
N CYS A 350 13.62 -0.96 29.30
CA CYS A 350 13.37 0.15 30.25
C CYS A 350 11.94 0.19 30.85
N GLY A 351 10.97 -0.54 30.29
CA GLY A 351 9.61 -0.67 30.81
C GLY A 351 8.65 0.49 30.51
N LYS A 352 9.12 1.61 29.96
CA LYS A 352 8.26 2.79 29.69
C LYS A 352 7.03 2.45 28.84
N CYS A 353 7.19 1.60 27.83
CA CYS A 353 6.10 1.20 26.95
C CYS A 353 4.98 0.43 27.68
N GLU A 354 5.31 -0.36 28.69
CA GLU A 354 4.32 -1.14 29.46
C GLU A 354 3.51 -0.23 30.39
N GLN A 355 4.11 0.83 30.93
CA GLN A 355 3.41 1.80 31.78
C GLN A 355 2.29 2.54 31.04
N HIS A 356 2.42 2.70 29.73
CA HIS A 356 1.45 3.40 28.88
C HIS A 356 0.54 2.47 28.08
N CYS A 357 0.67 1.14 28.24
CA CYS A 357 -0.13 0.20 27.47
C CYS A 357 -1.52 -0.02 28.09
N PRO A 358 -2.62 0.44 27.46
CA PRO A 358 -3.98 0.27 28.00
C PRO A 358 -4.42 -1.20 28.01
N GLN A 359 -3.72 -2.07 27.23
CA GLN A 359 -4.00 -3.50 27.16
C GLN A 359 -3.15 -4.31 28.15
N SER A 360 -2.35 -3.67 29.00
CA SER A 360 -1.48 -4.31 29.99
C SER A 360 -0.59 -5.43 29.39
N ILE A 361 -0.16 -5.26 28.13
CA ILE A 361 0.69 -6.23 27.43
C ILE A 361 2.08 -6.24 28.07
N PRO A 362 2.67 -7.41 28.40
CA PRO A 362 4.07 -7.53 28.80
C PRO A 362 4.98 -7.33 27.59
N ILE A 363 5.09 -6.07 27.14
CA ILE A 363 5.66 -5.68 25.85
C ILE A 363 7.11 -6.17 25.70
N ARG A 364 7.93 -6.04 26.75
CA ARG A 364 9.35 -6.43 26.72
C ARG A 364 9.57 -7.91 26.43
N ASP A 365 8.72 -8.77 26.99
CA ASP A 365 8.79 -10.20 26.78
C ASP A 365 8.18 -10.61 25.45
N LYS A 366 7.06 -10.03 25.10
CA LYS A 366 6.40 -10.26 23.81
C LYS A 366 7.23 -9.75 22.63
N LEU A 367 7.99 -8.66 22.77
CA LEU A 367 8.94 -8.21 21.76
C LEU A 367 10.05 -9.22 21.50
N ARG A 368 10.61 -9.83 22.56
CA ARG A 368 11.64 -10.85 22.43
C ARG A 368 11.11 -12.11 21.76
N GLU A 369 9.90 -12.53 22.12
CA GLU A 369 9.21 -13.67 21.50
C GLU A 369 8.97 -13.39 19.99
N ALA A 370 8.41 -12.23 19.67
CA ALA A 370 8.12 -11.81 18.30
C ALA A 370 9.40 -11.70 17.46
N ASP A 371 10.46 -11.12 17.98
CA ASP A 371 11.74 -10.96 17.28
C ASP A 371 12.35 -12.30 16.87
N ARG A 372 12.36 -13.29 17.78
CA ARG A 372 12.85 -14.65 17.49
C ARG A 372 12.02 -15.32 16.39
N ALA A 373 10.70 -15.14 16.40
CA ALA A 373 9.81 -15.76 15.43
C ALA A 373 9.88 -15.09 14.04
N LEU A 374 9.98 -13.77 14.01
CA LEU A 374 10.01 -12.97 12.78
C LEU A 374 11.36 -13.01 12.08
N ARG A 375 12.47 -13.08 12.85
CA ARG A 375 13.84 -13.03 12.35
C ARG A 375 14.69 -14.27 12.69
N PRO A 376 14.20 -15.52 12.48
CA PRO A 376 15.05 -16.68 12.65
C PRO A 376 16.16 -16.69 11.60
N PHE A 377 17.23 -17.46 11.83
CA PHE A 377 18.18 -17.79 10.78
C PHE A 377 17.46 -18.63 9.68
N PRO A 378 17.60 -18.35 8.36
CA PRO A 378 18.49 -17.36 7.75
C PRO A 378 17.85 -15.97 7.48
N TYR A 379 16.58 -15.73 7.86
CA TYR A 379 15.86 -14.46 7.58
C TYR A 379 16.58 -13.23 8.11
N ASN A 380 17.18 -13.34 9.32
CA ASN A 380 17.94 -12.22 9.87
C ASN A 380 19.11 -11.82 8.97
N VAL A 381 19.85 -12.80 8.43
CA VAL A 381 20.96 -12.56 7.51
C VAL A 381 20.48 -11.90 6.21
N ALA A 382 19.37 -12.40 5.64
CA ALA A 382 18.79 -11.85 4.43
C ALA A 382 18.36 -10.38 4.60
N ILE A 383 17.71 -10.05 5.73
CA ILE A 383 17.32 -8.67 6.06
C ILE A 383 18.56 -7.76 6.17
N GLN A 384 19.62 -8.19 6.85
CA GLN A 384 20.84 -7.39 6.99
C GLN A 384 21.54 -7.18 5.64
N ALA A 385 21.62 -8.21 4.81
CA ALA A 385 22.18 -8.11 3.46
C ALA A 385 21.36 -7.13 2.57
N ALA A 386 20.04 -7.24 2.60
CA ALA A 386 19.15 -6.33 1.88
C ALA A 386 19.31 -4.88 2.35
N ARG A 387 19.38 -4.65 3.67
CA ARG A 387 19.64 -3.32 4.25
C ARG A 387 21.00 -2.76 3.81
N ALA A 388 22.06 -3.59 3.87
CA ALA A 388 23.39 -3.19 3.43
C ALA A 388 23.42 -2.80 1.95
N PHE A 389 22.64 -3.47 1.11
CA PHE A 389 22.49 -3.13 -0.31
C PHE A 389 21.68 -1.84 -0.50
N MET A 390 20.50 -1.74 0.11
CA MET A 390 19.57 -0.60 -0.08
C MET A 390 20.09 0.71 0.50
N PHE A 391 20.83 0.64 1.61
CA PHE A 391 21.27 1.82 2.35
C PHE A 391 22.79 2.02 2.31
N ARG A 392 23.49 1.44 1.29
CA ARG A 392 24.91 1.74 1.05
C ARG A 392 25.09 3.25 0.99
N LYS A 393 26.00 3.78 1.84
CA LYS A 393 26.50 5.14 1.67
C LYS A 393 27.08 5.23 0.27
N ALA A 394 26.61 6.17 -0.55
CA ALA A 394 27.31 6.53 -1.78
C ALA A 394 28.77 6.80 -1.38
N LYS A 395 29.72 6.07 -1.95
CA LYS A 395 31.13 6.45 -1.80
C LYS A 395 31.24 7.87 -2.32
N LYS A 396 31.74 8.77 -1.41
CA LYS A 396 32.09 10.13 -1.75
C LYS A 396 33.09 10.16 -2.90
#